data_726ee390119256a14a304cacadeaec3e
#
_entry.id   726ee390119256a14a304cacadeaec3e
#
_cell.length_a   1.000
_cell.length_b   1.000
_cell.length_c   1.000
_cell.angle_alpha   90.00
_cell.angle_beta   90.00
_cell.angle_gamma   90.00
#
_symmetry.space_group_name_H-M   'P 1'
#
loop_
_entity.id
_entity.type
_entity.pdbx_description
1 polymer ?
#
loop_
_entity_poly.entity_id
_entity_poly.type
_entity_poly.pdbx_seq_one_letter_code
_entity_poly.pdbx_strand_id
1 'polypeptide(L)'
;MRISRRGPLRALFMTTAVSAALLIGAAPALAHVHVDADDDAAPGGYAVLTFKVPNESEKGASTTQLTVELPNVVSASTEVMPGWTARLDRDVAAGTTRSVTWTAAPSAGIPPDQFALFRISVKLPDQQSVNFPATQTYSDGQVVKWDQAPLPNGDEPEYPVPTVNLSAGGHADATAQAHGGSDGTARWLAGGALALAVVSIALAILGRRRT
;
A
#
# COMPACT_ATOMS: atom_id res chain seq x y z
N MET A 1 37.80 -39.13 -55.64
CA MET A 1 38.29 -38.19 -54.66
C MET A 1 37.02 -37.43 -54.11
N ARG A 2 36.42 -37.87 -52.98
CA ARG A 2 35.21 -37.31 -52.43
C ARG A 2 35.56 -36.56 -51.12
N ILE A 3 35.45 -35.25 -51.17
CA ILE A 3 35.66 -34.39 -49.98
C ILE A 3 34.27 -34.16 -49.30
N SER A 4 34.08 -34.80 -48.17
CA SER A 4 32.91 -34.61 -47.29
C SER A 4 33.13 -33.37 -46.45
N ARG A 5 32.36 -32.30 -46.71
CA ARG A 5 32.26 -31.12 -45.83
C ARG A 5 31.13 -31.38 -44.85
N ARG A 6 31.46 -31.75 -43.63
CA ARG A 6 30.52 -31.70 -42.49
C ARG A 6 30.73 -30.39 -41.75
N GLY A 7 29.83 -29.44 -41.95
CA GLY A 7 29.80 -28.18 -41.23
C GLY A 7 29.30 -28.32 -39.78
N PRO A 8 29.71 -27.44 -38.89
CA PRO A 8 29.29 -27.45 -37.48
C PRO A 8 27.95 -26.70 -37.31
N LEU A 9 26.86 -27.48 -37.24
CA LEU A 9 25.51 -26.96 -36.95
C LEU A 9 25.06 -27.47 -35.58
N ARG A 10 25.78 -27.12 -34.50
CA ARG A 10 25.41 -27.53 -33.11
C ARG A 10 25.80 -26.50 -32.02
N ALA A 11 25.66 -25.22 -32.24
CA ALA A 11 25.95 -24.20 -31.23
C ALA A 11 24.92 -23.06 -31.16
N LEU A 12 23.63 -23.32 -31.45
CA LEU A 12 22.64 -22.26 -31.45
C LEU A 12 21.31 -22.64 -30.72
N PHE A 13 21.36 -23.44 -29.67
CA PHE A 13 20.14 -23.78 -28.90
C PHE A 13 20.34 -23.81 -27.39
N MET A 14 21.08 -22.85 -26.81
CA MET A 14 21.20 -22.77 -25.34
C MET A 14 21.24 -21.34 -24.79
N THR A 15 20.51 -20.39 -25.34
CA THR A 15 20.47 -19.01 -24.76
C THR A 15 19.07 -18.41 -24.59
N THR A 16 18.00 -19.19 -24.66
CA THR A 16 16.62 -18.66 -24.53
C THR A 16 15.85 -19.09 -23.29
N ALA A 17 16.48 -19.70 -22.28
CA ALA A 17 15.76 -20.25 -21.12
C ALA A 17 15.92 -19.47 -19.80
N VAL A 18 16.57 -18.30 -19.75
CA VAL A 18 16.81 -17.58 -18.49
C VAL A 18 15.97 -16.30 -18.33
N SER A 19 15.23 -15.88 -19.35
CA SER A 19 14.51 -14.59 -19.29
C SER A 19 13.07 -14.65 -18.78
N ALA A 20 12.57 -15.79 -18.35
CA ALA A 20 11.14 -15.95 -17.96
C ALA A 20 10.84 -15.97 -16.45
N ALA A 21 11.84 -15.75 -15.59
CA ALA A 21 11.66 -15.93 -14.13
C ALA A 21 11.63 -14.61 -13.30
N LEU A 22 11.49 -13.44 -13.91
CA LEU A 22 11.50 -12.15 -13.21
C LEU A 22 10.15 -11.39 -13.25
N LEU A 23 9.05 -12.07 -13.52
CA LEU A 23 7.70 -11.50 -13.38
C LEU A 23 7.00 -12.03 -12.11
N ILE A 24 7.72 -12.12 -10.98
CA ILE A 24 7.07 -12.36 -9.69
C ILE A 24 6.72 -11.00 -9.11
N GLY A 25 5.44 -10.62 -9.30
CA GLY A 25 4.62 -9.81 -8.43
C GLY A 25 5.29 -8.69 -7.63
N ALA A 26 5.46 -7.49 -8.22
CA ALA A 26 5.37 -6.31 -7.39
C ALA A 26 3.92 -6.26 -6.87
N ALA A 27 3.69 -6.60 -5.61
CA ALA A 27 2.42 -6.33 -4.98
C ALA A 27 2.12 -4.83 -5.13
N PRO A 28 0.90 -4.43 -5.48
CA PRO A 28 0.52 -3.02 -5.55
C PRO A 28 0.55 -2.43 -4.14
N ALA A 29 1.69 -1.85 -3.77
CA ALA A 29 1.91 -1.25 -2.44
C ALA A 29 1.21 0.11 -2.26
N LEU A 30 0.31 0.52 -3.16
CA LEU A 30 -0.35 1.83 -3.17
C LEU A 30 -1.88 1.78 -3.14
N ALA A 31 -2.45 0.59 -3.13
CA ALA A 31 -3.87 0.27 -3.28
C ALA A 31 -4.72 0.46 -2.03
N HIS A 32 -4.13 0.55 -0.86
CA HIS A 32 -4.87 0.44 0.39
C HIS A 32 -5.30 1.80 0.93
N VAL A 33 -6.43 1.82 1.65
CA VAL A 33 -6.78 2.96 2.49
C VAL A 33 -5.83 3.01 3.67
N HIS A 34 -5.10 4.13 3.80
CA HIS A 34 -4.18 4.37 4.90
C HIS A 34 -4.69 5.47 5.83
N VAL A 35 -4.28 5.43 7.08
CA VAL A 35 -4.51 6.49 8.04
C VAL A 35 -3.21 6.94 8.67
N ASP A 36 -2.98 8.25 8.67
CA ASP A 36 -1.90 8.91 9.37
C ASP A 36 -2.48 9.80 10.46
N ALA A 37 -1.78 9.92 11.58
CA ALA A 37 -2.06 10.89 12.62
C ALA A 37 -1.00 12.00 12.59
N ASP A 38 -1.36 13.19 13.06
CA ASP A 38 -0.39 14.28 13.23
C ASP A 38 0.68 13.94 14.29
N ASP A 39 1.78 14.72 14.30
CA ASP A 39 2.95 14.45 15.13
C ASP A 39 2.68 14.50 16.65
N ASP A 40 1.58 15.15 17.05
CA ASP A 40 1.17 15.30 18.46
C ASP A 40 0.24 14.18 18.93
N ALA A 41 -0.07 13.21 18.08
CA ALA A 41 -0.98 12.12 18.38
C ALA A 41 -0.46 11.24 19.53
N ALA A 42 -1.21 11.20 20.63
CA ALA A 42 -0.86 10.40 21.81
C ALA A 42 -2.11 9.67 22.35
N PRO A 43 -1.95 8.55 23.08
CA PRO A 43 -3.05 7.89 23.77
C PRO A 43 -3.84 8.87 24.65
N GLY A 44 -5.18 8.88 24.51
CA GLY A 44 -6.07 9.78 25.23
C GLY A 44 -6.02 11.25 24.79
N GLY A 45 -5.15 11.62 23.86
CA GLY A 45 -4.97 12.96 23.33
C GLY A 45 -5.95 13.32 22.21
N TYR A 46 -5.86 14.56 21.74
CA TYR A 46 -6.48 14.99 20.49
C TYR A 46 -5.50 14.80 19.35
N ALA A 47 -5.99 14.40 18.20
CA ALA A 47 -5.21 14.27 16.98
C ALA A 47 -6.04 14.60 15.74
N VAL A 48 -5.36 15.01 14.66
CA VAL A 48 -5.95 15.05 13.33
C VAL A 48 -5.55 13.78 12.59
N LEU A 49 -6.53 12.95 12.27
CA LEU A 49 -6.36 11.77 11.45
C LEU A 49 -6.58 12.14 9.99
N THR A 50 -5.68 11.67 9.10
CA THR A 50 -5.76 11.85 7.66
C THR A 50 -5.89 10.48 6.99
N PHE A 51 -7.06 10.19 6.41
CA PHE A 51 -7.29 8.99 5.63
C PHE A 51 -6.95 9.28 4.17
N LYS A 52 -5.94 8.60 3.62
CA LYS A 52 -5.62 8.59 2.20
C LYS A 52 -6.40 7.47 1.53
N VAL A 53 -7.33 7.83 0.65
CA VAL A 53 -8.25 6.90 -0.02
C VAL A 53 -7.98 6.91 -1.51
N PRO A 54 -7.27 5.91 -2.04
CA PRO A 54 -7.08 5.76 -3.47
C PRO A 54 -8.33 5.19 -4.15
N ASN A 55 -8.48 5.45 -5.43
CA ASN A 55 -9.44 4.76 -6.28
C ASN A 55 -8.71 3.90 -7.32
N GLU A 56 -8.89 2.59 -7.19
CA GLU A 56 -8.28 1.57 -8.05
C GLU A 56 -9.31 0.79 -8.85
N SER A 57 -10.43 1.43 -9.17
CA SER A 57 -11.48 0.79 -9.96
C SER A 57 -11.00 0.50 -11.39
N GLU A 58 -10.77 -0.77 -11.69
CA GLU A 58 -10.49 -1.24 -13.06
C GLU A 58 -11.68 -1.04 -14.02
N LYS A 59 -12.89 -0.80 -13.47
CA LYS A 59 -14.12 -0.59 -14.23
C LYS A 59 -14.42 0.89 -14.53
N GLY A 60 -13.52 1.80 -14.15
CA GLY A 60 -13.71 3.24 -14.35
C GLY A 60 -14.72 3.88 -13.39
N ALA A 61 -15.12 3.20 -12.31
CA ALA A 61 -16.05 3.73 -11.34
C ALA A 61 -15.36 4.72 -10.40
N SER A 62 -16.03 5.82 -10.05
CA SER A 62 -15.52 6.78 -9.07
C SER A 62 -15.88 6.36 -7.65
N THR A 63 -15.01 6.61 -6.66
CA THR A 63 -15.40 6.49 -5.25
C THR A 63 -16.37 7.60 -4.90
N THR A 64 -17.55 7.26 -4.40
CA THR A 64 -18.63 8.20 -4.09
C THR A 64 -18.94 8.33 -2.61
N GLN A 65 -18.48 7.38 -1.79
CA GLN A 65 -18.67 7.43 -0.34
C GLN A 65 -17.51 6.74 0.37
N LEU A 66 -17.13 7.31 1.52
CA LEU A 66 -16.25 6.71 2.51
C LEU A 66 -16.95 6.74 3.86
N THR A 67 -17.04 5.59 4.52
CA THR A 67 -17.45 5.49 5.93
C THR A 67 -16.28 4.96 6.74
N VAL A 68 -15.95 5.61 7.84
CA VAL A 68 -14.92 5.17 8.79
C VAL A 68 -15.55 4.93 10.14
N GLU A 69 -15.33 3.75 10.72
CA GLU A 69 -15.73 3.43 12.08
C GLU A 69 -14.74 4.04 13.07
N LEU A 70 -15.27 4.66 14.12
CA LEU A 70 -14.50 5.29 15.19
C LEU A 70 -14.67 4.49 16.48
N PRO A 71 -13.63 4.38 17.31
CA PRO A 71 -13.67 3.61 18.56
C PRO A 71 -14.50 4.32 19.66
N ASN A 72 -15.75 4.70 19.36
CA ASN A 72 -16.66 5.43 20.27
C ASN A 72 -16.01 6.67 20.90
N VAL A 73 -15.44 7.53 20.04
CA VAL A 73 -14.73 8.73 20.51
C VAL A 73 -15.69 9.77 21.08
N VAL A 74 -15.28 10.43 22.16
CA VAL A 74 -16.10 11.47 22.84
C VAL A 74 -16.10 12.81 22.09
N SER A 75 -15.17 13.02 21.19
CA SER A 75 -15.10 14.24 20.36
C SER A 75 -14.67 13.88 18.96
N ALA A 76 -15.39 14.42 17.96
CA ALA A 76 -15.07 14.28 16.55
C ALA A 76 -15.52 15.53 15.77
N SER A 77 -14.68 16.04 14.89
CA SER A 77 -14.95 17.17 14.01
C SER A 77 -14.26 16.98 12.66
N THR A 78 -15.00 17.03 11.57
CA THR A 78 -14.48 16.84 10.22
C THR A 78 -13.95 18.13 9.61
N GLU A 79 -12.91 18.04 8.79
CA GLU A 79 -12.49 19.15 7.95
C GLU A 79 -13.54 19.42 6.86
N VAL A 80 -13.70 20.71 6.47
CA VAL A 80 -14.53 21.07 5.33
C VAL A 80 -13.85 20.62 4.04
N MET A 81 -14.54 19.80 3.25
CA MET A 81 -14.03 19.26 1.99
C MET A 81 -14.97 19.67 0.84
N PRO A 82 -14.51 20.50 -0.11
CA PRO A 82 -15.33 20.92 -1.26
C PRO A 82 -15.85 19.71 -2.04
N GLY A 83 -17.14 19.73 -2.37
CA GLY A 83 -17.79 18.65 -3.11
C GLY A 83 -18.15 17.41 -2.27
N TRP A 84 -17.86 17.39 -0.98
CA TRP A 84 -18.19 16.29 -0.08
C TRP A 84 -18.99 16.78 1.13
N THR A 85 -19.92 15.96 1.57
CA THR A 85 -20.69 16.18 2.79
C THR A 85 -20.28 15.15 3.82
N ALA A 86 -19.86 15.61 5.00
CA ALA A 86 -19.53 14.73 6.13
C ALA A 86 -20.70 14.64 7.10
N ARG A 87 -20.99 13.43 7.56
CA ARG A 87 -21.98 13.14 8.60
C ARG A 87 -21.36 12.28 9.70
N LEU A 88 -21.49 12.73 10.95
CA LEU A 88 -21.09 11.98 12.13
C LEU A 88 -22.28 11.18 12.68
N ASP A 89 -22.09 9.88 12.89
CA ASP A 89 -23.05 9.03 13.62
C ASP A 89 -22.77 9.14 15.13
N ARG A 90 -23.62 9.87 15.84
CA ARG A 90 -23.47 10.18 17.26
C ARG A 90 -24.41 9.31 18.08
N ASP A 91 -23.86 8.63 19.07
CA ASP A 91 -24.63 8.04 20.16
C ASP A 91 -24.88 9.11 21.23
N VAL A 92 -26.05 9.72 21.18
CA VAL A 92 -26.43 10.81 22.12
C VAL A 92 -26.48 10.32 23.54
N ALA A 93 -26.93 9.07 23.78
CA ALA A 93 -27.06 8.50 25.11
C ALA A 93 -25.69 8.20 25.75
N ALA A 94 -24.73 7.73 24.94
CA ALA A 94 -23.37 7.47 25.37
C ALA A 94 -22.47 8.72 25.31
N GLY A 95 -22.89 9.79 24.62
CA GLY A 95 -22.07 10.98 24.38
C GLY A 95 -20.87 10.73 23.49
N THR A 96 -20.96 9.74 22.57
CA THR A 96 -19.86 9.33 21.73
C THR A 96 -20.21 9.41 20.25
N THR A 97 -19.17 9.35 19.38
CA THR A 97 -19.31 9.24 17.93
C THR A 97 -18.77 7.89 17.49
N ARG A 98 -19.60 7.12 16.75
CA ARG A 98 -19.30 5.76 16.32
C ARG A 98 -18.69 5.70 14.92
N SER A 99 -19.07 6.61 14.06
CA SER A 99 -18.56 6.64 12.68
C SER A 99 -18.67 8.03 12.07
N VAL A 100 -17.96 8.21 10.98
CA VAL A 100 -18.09 9.33 10.06
C VAL A 100 -18.32 8.80 8.64
N THR A 101 -19.25 9.42 7.91
CA THR A 101 -19.49 9.13 6.51
C THR A 101 -19.31 10.39 5.69
N TRP A 102 -18.43 10.34 4.70
CA TRP A 102 -18.29 11.36 3.66
C TRP A 102 -19.00 10.88 2.40
N THR A 103 -19.84 11.72 1.83
CA THR A 103 -20.58 11.43 0.60
C THR A 103 -20.27 12.51 -0.44
N ALA A 104 -19.86 12.11 -1.63
CA ALA A 104 -19.57 13.01 -2.73
C ALA A 104 -20.85 13.62 -3.31
N ALA A 105 -20.79 14.88 -3.71
CA ALA A 105 -21.76 15.45 -4.63
C ALA A 105 -21.68 14.72 -5.99
N PRO A 106 -22.72 14.75 -6.83
CA PRO A 106 -22.79 13.93 -8.06
C PRO A 106 -21.58 14.00 -9.01
N SER A 107 -20.79 15.09 -8.94
CA SER A 107 -19.62 15.31 -9.81
C SER A 107 -18.29 15.36 -9.05
N ALA A 108 -18.27 15.02 -7.77
CA ALA A 108 -17.11 15.23 -6.89
C ALA A 108 -16.47 13.95 -6.38
N GLY A 109 -16.86 12.78 -6.89
CA GLY A 109 -16.24 11.50 -6.52
C GLY A 109 -14.75 11.46 -6.88
N ILE A 110 -14.01 10.53 -6.26
CA ILE A 110 -12.60 10.27 -6.60
C ILE A 110 -12.58 9.47 -7.91
N PRO A 111 -12.07 10.01 -9.03
CA PRO A 111 -11.95 9.25 -10.28
C PRO A 111 -10.92 8.12 -10.17
N PRO A 112 -10.89 7.14 -11.09
CA PRO A 112 -9.81 6.16 -11.18
C PRO A 112 -8.43 6.81 -11.23
N ASP A 113 -7.43 6.11 -10.72
CA ASP A 113 -6.03 6.54 -10.67
C ASP A 113 -5.77 7.82 -9.86
N GLN A 114 -6.75 8.24 -9.04
CA GLN A 114 -6.62 9.38 -8.12
C GLN A 114 -6.87 8.96 -6.68
N PHE A 115 -6.50 9.82 -5.75
CA PHE A 115 -6.81 9.67 -4.34
C PHE A 115 -7.37 10.96 -3.74
N ALA A 116 -8.05 10.84 -2.60
CA ALA A 116 -8.43 11.99 -1.79
C ALA A 116 -7.94 11.81 -0.34
N LEU A 117 -7.82 12.94 0.36
CA LEU A 117 -7.49 12.98 1.78
C LEU A 117 -8.72 13.40 2.56
N PHE A 118 -9.16 12.55 3.51
CA PHE A 118 -10.27 12.83 4.40
C PHE A 118 -9.73 13.06 5.81
N ARG A 119 -10.00 14.23 6.38
CA ARG A 119 -9.44 14.61 7.68
C ARG A 119 -10.52 14.72 8.74
N ILE A 120 -10.18 14.25 9.93
CA ILE A 120 -11.03 14.33 11.10
C ILE A 120 -10.18 14.58 12.35
N SER A 121 -10.55 15.60 13.13
CA SER A 121 -9.99 15.79 14.47
C SER A 121 -10.80 14.96 15.45
N VAL A 122 -10.13 14.13 16.25
CA VAL A 122 -10.77 13.25 17.24
C VAL A 122 -10.01 13.30 18.55
N LYS A 123 -10.72 12.99 19.65
CA LYS A 123 -10.08 12.59 20.89
C LYS A 123 -9.87 11.08 20.85
N LEU A 124 -8.60 10.67 20.77
CA LEU A 124 -8.22 9.26 20.71
C LEU A 124 -8.50 8.53 22.04
N PRO A 125 -8.74 7.21 21.99
CA PRO A 125 -8.78 6.39 23.20
C PRO A 125 -7.38 6.27 23.82
N ASP A 126 -7.32 5.92 25.10
CA ASP A 126 -6.06 5.65 25.81
C ASP A 126 -5.53 4.24 25.46
N GLN A 127 -5.06 4.06 24.23
CA GLN A 127 -4.55 2.82 23.66
C GLN A 127 -3.31 3.11 22.81
N GLN A 128 -2.39 2.15 22.71
CA GLN A 128 -1.17 2.30 21.92
C GLN A 128 -1.39 2.07 20.42
N SER A 129 -2.47 1.39 20.04
CA SER A 129 -2.82 1.13 18.65
C SER A 129 -4.32 1.21 18.48
N VAL A 130 -4.77 1.89 17.43
CA VAL A 130 -6.19 2.13 17.16
C VAL A 130 -6.49 1.76 15.71
N ASN A 131 -7.46 0.87 15.53
CA ASN A 131 -7.97 0.46 14.22
C ASN A 131 -9.15 1.35 13.80
N PHE A 132 -9.23 1.65 12.52
CA PHE A 132 -10.28 2.46 11.91
C PHE A 132 -10.88 1.71 10.70
N PRO A 133 -11.72 0.69 10.91
CA PRO A 133 -12.36 -0.01 9.79
C PRO A 133 -13.03 0.98 8.85
N ALA A 134 -12.82 0.82 7.55
CA ALA A 134 -13.36 1.72 6.57
C ALA A 134 -14.16 0.97 5.50
N THR A 135 -15.20 1.62 4.97
CA THR A 135 -16.01 1.12 3.86
C THR A 135 -16.00 2.14 2.74
N GLN A 136 -15.52 1.73 1.58
CA GLN A 136 -15.44 2.53 0.37
C GLN A 136 -16.51 2.07 -0.62
N THR A 137 -17.35 3.01 -1.10
CA THR A 137 -18.41 2.74 -2.06
C THR A 137 -18.13 3.44 -3.37
N TYR A 138 -18.32 2.74 -4.46
CA TYR A 138 -18.09 3.19 -5.83
C TYR A 138 -19.40 3.53 -6.55
N SER A 139 -19.31 4.30 -7.63
CA SER A 139 -20.45 4.77 -8.41
C SER A 139 -21.21 3.66 -9.16
N ASP A 140 -20.59 2.51 -9.35
CA ASP A 140 -21.22 1.30 -9.93
C ASP A 140 -21.91 0.42 -8.89
N GLY A 141 -21.90 0.84 -7.60
CA GLY A 141 -22.48 0.09 -6.49
C GLY A 141 -21.52 -0.91 -5.83
N GLN A 142 -20.31 -1.07 -6.33
CA GLN A 142 -19.29 -1.89 -5.64
C GLN A 142 -18.99 -1.30 -4.27
N VAL A 143 -18.80 -2.17 -3.27
CA VAL A 143 -18.43 -1.81 -1.90
C VAL A 143 -17.21 -2.62 -1.50
N VAL A 144 -16.17 -1.93 -1.03
CA VAL A 144 -14.96 -2.54 -0.49
C VAL A 144 -14.87 -2.22 1.00
N LYS A 145 -14.57 -3.24 1.81
CA LYS A 145 -14.38 -3.11 3.26
C LYS A 145 -12.91 -3.29 3.61
N TRP A 146 -12.34 -2.29 4.21
CA TRP A 146 -10.99 -2.23 4.73
C TRP A 146 -11.05 -2.56 6.23
N ASP A 147 -11.17 -3.84 6.57
CA ASP A 147 -11.43 -4.29 7.95
C ASP A 147 -10.67 -5.58 8.31
N GLN A 148 -9.79 -6.06 7.43
CA GLN A 148 -9.08 -7.31 7.64
C GLN A 148 -7.88 -7.11 8.58
N ALA A 149 -7.77 -8.00 9.57
CA ALA A 149 -6.59 -8.08 10.43
C ALA A 149 -5.39 -8.68 9.69
N PRO A 150 -4.15 -8.40 10.11
CA PRO A 150 -2.95 -9.04 9.56
C PRO A 150 -3.07 -10.56 9.55
N LEU A 151 -2.55 -11.21 8.51
CA LEU A 151 -2.59 -12.66 8.38
C LEU A 151 -1.67 -13.34 9.42
N PRO A 152 -1.94 -14.61 9.83
CA PRO A 152 -1.14 -15.29 10.85
C PRO A 152 0.33 -15.50 10.49
N ASN A 153 0.67 -15.47 9.20
CA ASN A 153 2.03 -15.55 8.68
C ASN A 153 2.75 -14.19 8.64
N GLY A 154 2.07 -13.10 9.03
CA GLY A 154 2.59 -11.74 9.01
C GLY A 154 2.45 -11.03 7.66
N ASP A 155 1.87 -11.68 6.65
CA ASP A 155 1.58 -11.03 5.37
C ASP A 155 0.41 -10.05 5.51
N GLU A 156 0.40 -9.05 4.63
CA GLU A 156 -0.68 -8.08 4.56
C GLU A 156 -1.90 -8.71 3.85
N PRO A 157 -3.12 -8.58 4.39
CA PRO A 157 -4.33 -9.05 3.72
C PRO A 157 -4.69 -8.16 2.53
N GLU A 158 -5.66 -8.60 1.71
CA GLU A 158 -6.10 -7.85 0.52
C GLU A 158 -6.74 -6.49 0.85
N TYR A 159 -7.47 -6.41 2.00
CA TYR A 159 -8.15 -5.20 2.46
C TYR A 159 -7.83 -4.92 3.94
N PRO A 160 -6.59 -4.51 4.25
CA PRO A 160 -6.14 -4.34 5.62
C PRO A 160 -6.91 -3.22 6.32
N VAL A 161 -7.15 -3.39 7.61
CA VAL A 161 -7.75 -2.35 8.45
C VAL A 161 -6.75 -1.19 8.63
N PRO A 162 -7.12 0.07 8.31
CA PRO A 162 -6.29 1.23 8.62
C PRO A 162 -6.02 1.33 10.12
N THR A 163 -4.74 1.44 10.50
CA THR A 163 -4.31 1.40 11.91
C THR A 163 -3.34 2.54 12.21
N VAL A 164 -3.55 3.22 13.33
CA VAL A 164 -2.61 4.21 13.88
C VAL A 164 -1.94 3.62 15.12
N ASN A 165 -0.60 3.66 15.15
CA ASN A 165 0.18 3.34 16.32
C ASN A 165 0.53 4.63 17.05
N LEU A 166 0.14 4.75 18.32
CA LEU A 166 0.31 5.92 19.14
C LEU A 166 1.49 5.72 20.10
N SER A 167 2.38 6.69 20.14
CA SER A 167 3.52 6.68 21.08
C SER A 167 3.22 7.59 22.26
N ALA A 168 3.50 7.14 23.47
CA ALA A 168 3.47 7.99 24.67
C ALA A 168 4.71 8.93 24.65
N GLY A 169 4.55 10.14 24.11
CA GLY A 169 5.60 11.16 24.06
C GLY A 169 5.82 11.67 22.64
N GLY A 170 5.34 12.87 22.36
CA GLY A 170 5.56 13.60 21.12
C GLY A 170 7.05 13.70 20.80
N HIS A 171 7.36 13.60 19.50
CA HIS A 171 8.63 13.47 18.82
C HIS A 171 9.17 12.03 18.76
N ALA A 172 8.47 11.14 18.06
CA ALA A 172 9.18 10.12 17.34
C ALA A 172 9.89 10.82 16.17
N ASP A 173 11.23 10.90 16.23
CA ASP A 173 12.02 11.13 15.03
C ASP A 173 11.39 10.33 13.89
N ALA A 174 11.10 11.03 12.79
CA ALA A 174 10.77 10.39 11.52
C ALA A 174 12.03 9.68 11.00
N THR A 175 12.48 8.67 11.73
CA THR A 175 13.18 7.56 11.13
C THR A 175 12.12 6.86 10.29
N ALA A 176 12.13 7.20 8.99
CA ALA A 176 11.51 6.42 7.98
C ALA A 176 11.60 4.96 8.42
N GLN A 177 10.47 4.35 8.79
CA GLN A 177 10.36 2.92 8.79
C GLN A 177 10.55 2.51 7.32
N ALA A 178 11.84 2.43 6.93
CA ALA A 178 12.22 1.56 5.87
C ALA A 178 11.56 0.23 6.24
N HIS A 179 10.58 -0.17 5.45
CA HIS A 179 10.01 -1.49 5.46
C HIS A 179 11.17 -2.45 5.62
N GLY A 180 11.31 -3.05 6.79
CA GLY A 180 12.32 -4.05 7.11
C GLY A 180 12.00 -5.38 6.43
N GLY A 181 11.74 -5.34 5.13
CA GLY A 181 11.92 -6.45 4.22
C GLY A 181 13.40 -6.58 4.00
N SER A 182 14.00 -7.58 4.61
CA SER A 182 15.39 -8.00 4.56
C SER A 182 16.18 -7.46 3.36
N ASP A 183 16.71 -6.24 3.47
CA ASP A 183 17.64 -5.61 2.52
C ASP A 183 18.90 -6.49 2.31
N GLY A 184 19.13 -7.44 3.21
CA GLY A 184 20.11 -8.48 3.09
C GLY A 184 19.88 -9.38 1.86
N THR A 185 18.66 -9.83 1.60
CA THR A 185 18.38 -10.72 0.47
C THR A 185 18.49 -9.98 -0.86
N ALA A 186 18.02 -8.72 -0.93
CA ALA A 186 18.17 -7.89 -2.12
C ALA A 186 19.66 -7.57 -2.41
N ARG A 187 20.47 -7.32 -1.38
CA ARG A 187 21.92 -7.10 -1.51
C ARG A 187 22.66 -8.35 -1.96
N TRP A 188 22.29 -9.53 -1.44
CA TRP A 188 22.88 -10.81 -1.88
C TRP A 188 22.48 -11.14 -3.32
N LEU A 189 21.26 -10.89 -3.75
CA LEU A 189 20.80 -11.09 -5.12
C LEU A 189 21.48 -10.12 -6.10
N ALA A 190 21.63 -8.83 -5.72
CA ALA A 190 22.36 -7.86 -6.52
C ALA A 190 23.85 -8.20 -6.65
N GLY A 191 24.50 -8.63 -5.56
CA GLY A 191 25.88 -9.07 -5.55
C GLY A 191 26.11 -10.32 -6.39
N GLY A 192 25.19 -11.29 -6.32
CA GLY A 192 25.23 -12.51 -7.13
C GLY A 192 25.09 -12.25 -8.63
N ALA A 193 24.20 -11.35 -9.03
CA ALA A 193 24.01 -10.96 -10.42
C ALA A 193 25.27 -10.27 -11.01
N LEU A 194 25.92 -9.42 -10.21
CA LEU A 194 27.16 -8.74 -10.63
C LEU A 194 28.32 -9.72 -10.83
N ALA A 195 28.45 -10.70 -9.92
CA ALA A 195 29.48 -11.75 -10.04
C ALA A 195 29.28 -12.61 -11.30
N LEU A 196 28.05 -13.01 -11.62
CA LEU A 196 27.72 -13.76 -12.83
C LEU A 196 27.99 -12.95 -14.11
N ALA A 197 27.72 -11.64 -14.11
CA ALA A 197 28.03 -10.78 -15.24
C ALA A 197 29.54 -10.69 -15.50
N VAL A 198 30.38 -10.54 -14.47
CA VAL A 198 31.82 -10.49 -14.59
C VAL A 198 32.40 -11.82 -15.12
N VAL A 199 31.92 -12.95 -14.61
CA VAL A 199 32.33 -14.28 -15.09
C VAL A 199 31.97 -14.48 -16.58
N SER A 200 30.76 -14.06 -16.98
CA SER A 200 30.30 -14.14 -18.37
C SER A 200 31.18 -13.32 -19.33
N ILE A 201 31.56 -12.09 -18.92
CA ILE A 201 32.43 -11.22 -19.68
C ILE A 201 33.86 -11.83 -19.79
N ALA A 202 34.40 -12.38 -18.70
CA ALA A 202 35.69 -13.02 -18.67
C ALA A 202 35.75 -14.23 -19.62
N LEU A 203 34.72 -15.09 -19.59
CA LEU A 203 34.64 -16.24 -20.51
C LEU A 203 34.50 -15.83 -21.99
N ALA A 204 33.76 -14.76 -22.27
CA ALA A 204 33.65 -14.23 -23.63
C ALA A 204 34.97 -13.69 -24.17
N ILE A 205 35.78 -13.04 -23.33
CA ILE A 205 37.12 -12.52 -23.69
C ILE A 205 38.11 -13.68 -23.92
N LEU A 206 38.09 -14.69 -23.04
CA LEU A 206 38.97 -15.87 -23.20
C LEU A 206 38.60 -16.70 -24.43
N GLY A 207 37.32 -16.83 -24.74
CA GLY A 207 36.83 -17.51 -25.95
C GLY A 207 37.32 -16.82 -27.25
N ARG A 208 37.35 -15.49 -27.28
CA ARG A 208 37.85 -14.69 -28.41
C ARG A 208 39.36 -14.78 -28.63
N ARG A 209 40.16 -15.14 -27.63
CA ARG A 209 41.62 -15.27 -27.75
C ARG A 209 42.06 -16.64 -28.27
N ARG A 210 41.13 -17.59 -28.45
CA ARG A 210 41.40 -18.97 -28.91
C ARG A 210 40.96 -19.22 -30.36
N THR A 211 40.43 -18.24 -31.05
CA THR A 211 40.16 -18.21 -32.49
C THR A 211 41.11 -17.28 -33.20
#